data_c228642a9f7af6ad60818aef390510a8
#
_entry.id   c228642a9f7af6ad60818aef390510a8
#
_cell.length_a   1.000
_cell.length_b   1.000
_cell.length_c   1.000
_cell.angle_alpha   90.00
_cell.angle_beta   90.00
_cell.angle_gamma   90.00
#
_symmetry.space_group_name_H-M   'P 1'
#
loop_
_entity.id
_entity.type
_entity.pdbx_description
1 polymer ?
#
loop_
_entity_poly.entity_id
_entity_poly.type
_entity_poly.pdbx_seq_one_letter_code
_entity_poly.pdbx_strand_id
1 'polypeptide(L)' 'PMENLANGPDIPMGLGMALAQNRAAMEVFAAMTPSAQQAVIEHTHQITSKREMQAYVASLVSGCSGPP' A
#
# COMPACT_ATOMS: atom_id res chain seq x y z
N PRO A 1 12.83 9.95 16.77
CA PRO A 1 12.56 9.58 15.47
C PRO A 1 11.66 8.45 15.35
N MET A 2 11.79 7.51 16.07
CA MET A 2 10.95 6.42 15.93
C MET A 2 9.58 6.75 16.23
N GLU A 3 9.33 7.83 16.83
CA GLU A 3 8.03 8.18 17.15
C GLU A 3 7.15 8.21 15.98
N ASN A 4 7.71 8.56 14.85
CA ASN A 4 6.88 8.61 13.69
C ASN A 4 6.25 7.33 13.38
N LEU A 5 6.95 6.27 13.66
CA LEU A 5 6.45 4.97 13.31
C LEU A 5 5.31 4.58 14.18
N ALA A 6 5.22 5.17 15.32
CA ALA A 6 4.17 4.80 16.21
C ALA A 6 2.83 5.30 15.77
N ASN A 7 2.82 6.21 14.83
CA ASN A 7 1.57 6.78 14.40
C ASN A 7 0.88 6.01 13.32
N GLY A 8 1.45 4.95 12.85
CA GLY A 8 0.81 4.18 11.81
C GLY A 8 1.55 2.90 11.58
N PRO A 9 1.05 2.09 10.68
CA PRO A 9 1.67 0.81 10.42
C PRO A 9 3.02 1.00 9.75
N ASP A 10 3.91 0.07 10.01
CA ASP A 10 5.18 0.03 9.35
C ASP A 10 4.98 -0.36 7.92
N ILE A 11 5.40 0.45 6.99
CA ILE A 11 5.24 0.16 5.59
C ILE A 11 6.50 -0.50 5.06
N PRO A 12 6.40 -1.73 4.53
CA PRO A 12 7.56 -2.40 3.97
C PRO A 12 8.18 -1.57 2.86
N MET A 13 9.50 -1.66 2.74
CA MET A 13 10.20 -0.86 1.76
C MET A 13 9.66 -1.09 0.35
N GLY A 14 9.43 -2.35 -0.02
CA GLY A 14 8.93 -2.63 -1.36
C GLY A 14 7.60 -1.99 -1.64
N LEU A 15 6.71 -2.04 -0.65
CA LEU A 15 5.40 -1.42 -0.80
C LEU A 15 5.55 0.09 -0.89
N GLY A 16 6.40 0.67 -0.03
CA GLY A 16 6.59 2.10 -0.04
C GLY A 16 7.13 2.59 -1.37
N MET A 17 8.06 1.85 -1.95
CA MET A 17 8.63 2.22 -3.23
C MET A 17 7.60 2.12 -4.35
N ALA A 18 6.78 1.08 -4.31
CA ALA A 18 5.75 0.93 -5.34
C ALA A 18 4.71 2.03 -5.23
N LEU A 19 4.36 2.41 -4.02
CA LEU A 19 3.43 3.51 -3.82
C LEU A 19 4.02 4.83 -4.31
N ALA A 20 5.32 5.01 -4.09
CA ALA A 20 5.98 6.23 -4.53
C ALA A 20 5.97 6.35 -6.03
N GLN A 21 5.95 5.24 -6.74
CA GLN A 21 5.93 5.24 -8.18
C GLN A 21 4.52 5.33 -8.75
N ASN A 22 3.52 5.18 -7.91
CA ASN A 22 2.13 5.23 -8.36
C ASN A 22 1.38 6.16 -7.43
N ARG A 23 1.36 7.43 -7.80
CA ARG A 23 0.77 8.43 -6.94
C ARG A 23 -0.69 8.17 -6.61
N ALA A 24 -1.46 7.72 -7.58
CA ALA A 24 -2.87 7.43 -7.34
C ALA A 24 -3.02 6.36 -6.28
N ALA A 25 -2.18 5.34 -6.34
CA ALA A 25 -2.24 4.28 -5.34
C ALA A 25 -1.81 4.79 -3.97
N MET A 26 -0.83 5.68 -3.95
CA MET A 26 -0.40 6.27 -2.70
C MET A 26 -1.56 7.02 -2.04
N GLU A 27 -2.32 7.74 -2.83
CA GLU A 27 -3.45 8.49 -2.30
C GLU A 27 -4.54 7.57 -1.80
N VAL A 28 -4.78 6.49 -2.52
CA VAL A 28 -5.77 5.50 -2.08
C VAL A 28 -5.34 4.90 -0.75
N PHE A 29 -4.08 4.52 -0.66
CA PHE A 29 -3.57 3.91 0.56
C PHE A 29 -3.66 4.90 1.73
N ALA A 30 -3.30 6.14 1.49
CA ALA A 30 -3.31 7.15 2.54
C ALA A 30 -4.72 7.42 3.05
N ALA A 31 -5.71 7.23 2.21
CA ALA A 31 -7.09 7.45 2.61
C ALA A 31 -7.70 6.26 3.34
N MET A 32 -7.02 5.14 3.37
CA MET A 32 -7.54 3.96 4.04
C MET A 32 -7.51 4.10 5.54
N THR A 33 -8.40 3.35 6.21
CA THR A 33 -8.34 3.30 7.66
C THR A 33 -7.09 2.52 8.06
N PRO A 34 -6.61 2.68 9.29
CA PRO A 34 -5.45 1.92 9.74
C PRO A 34 -5.65 0.42 9.60
N SER A 35 -6.84 -0.04 9.83
CA SER A 35 -7.14 -1.45 9.71
C SER A 35 -6.97 -1.93 8.27
N ALA A 36 -7.47 -1.16 7.32
CA ALA A 36 -7.34 -1.50 5.91
C ALA A 36 -5.89 -1.42 5.48
N GLN A 37 -5.16 -0.44 5.97
CA GLN A 37 -3.75 -0.33 5.65
C GLN A 37 -2.97 -1.53 6.15
N GLN A 38 -3.31 -1.99 7.34
CA GLN A 38 -2.65 -3.16 7.90
C GLN A 38 -2.93 -4.39 7.04
N ALA A 39 -4.14 -4.52 6.54
CA ALA A 39 -4.49 -5.66 5.68
C ALA A 39 -3.66 -5.63 4.39
N VAL A 40 -3.46 -4.45 3.83
CA VAL A 40 -2.63 -4.31 2.64
C VAL A 40 -1.21 -4.75 2.94
N ILE A 41 -0.68 -4.29 4.07
CA ILE A 41 0.69 -4.62 4.45
C ILE A 41 0.84 -6.13 4.63
N GLU A 42 -0.14 -6.75 5.28
CA GLU A 42 -0.09 -8.20 5.48
C GLU A 42 -0.09 -8.93 4.15
N HIS A 43 -0.90 -8.46 3.21
CA HIS A 43 -0.94 -9.08 1.90
C HIS A 43 0.42 -8.99 1.21
N THR A 44 1.11 -7.86 1.36
CA THR A 44 2.38 -7.69 0.68
C THR A 44 3.47 -8.62 1.20
N HIS A 45 3.26 -9.20 2.38
CA HIS A 45 4.24 -10.16 2.89
C HIS A 45 4.28 -11.42 2.04
N GLN A 46 3.26 -11.65 1.23
CA GLN A 46 3.22 -12.81 0.37
C GLN A 46 3.75 -12.50 -1.02
N ILE A 47 4.04 -11.25 -1.28
CA ILE A 47 4.53 -10.83 -2.59
C ILE A 47 6.04 -10.91 -2.58
N THR A 48 6.60 -11.62 -3.56
CA THR A 48 8.03 -11.86 -3.57
C THR A 48 8.74 -11.21 -4.73
N SER A 49 8.04 -10.52 -5.62
CA SER A 49 8.71 -9.87 -6.73
C SER A 49 8.25 -8.43 -6.85
N LYS A 50 9.14 -7.63 -7.41
CA LYS A 50 8.86 -6.23 -7.60
C LYS A 50 7.68 -6.04 -8.55
N ARG A 51 7.63 -6.86 -9.59
CA ARG A 51 6.55 -6.77 -10.55
C ARG A 51 5.21 -7.06 -9.91
N GLU A 52 5.16 -8.07 -9.06
CA GLU A 52 3.92 -8.40 -8.37
C GLU A 52 3.50 -7.27 -7.44
N MET A 53 4.48 -6.67 -6.79
CA MET A 53 4.18 -5.56 -5.89
C MET A 53 3.57 -4.40 -6.66
N GLN A 54 4.14 -4.09 -7.82
CA GLN A 54 3.61 -3.00 -8.62
C GLN A 54 2.22 -3.31 -9.14
N ALA A 55 1.98 -4.56 -9.52
CA ALA A 55 0.67 -4.95 -9.99
C ALA A 55 -0.36 -4.87 -8.86
N TYR A 56 0.03 -5.29 -7.67
CA TYR A 56 -0.87 -5.23 -6.54
C TYR A 56 -1.23 -3.78 -6.21
N VAL A 57 -0.23 -2.92 -6.20
CA VAL A 57 -0.45 -1.52 -5.90
C VAL A 57 -1.36 -0.89 -6.96
N ALA A 58 -1.16 -1.25 -8.21
CA ALA A 58 -2.03 -0.73 -9.27
C ALA A 58 -3.46 -1.20 -9.08
N SER A 59 -3.64 -2.40 -8.54
CA SER A 59 -4.98 -2.93 -8.32
C SER A 59 -5.72 -2.18 -7.22
N LEU A 60 -4.99 -1.53 -6.32
CA LEU A 60 -5.64 -0.73 -5.28
C LEU A 60 -6.44 0.40 -5.92
N VAL A 61 -5.87 0.99 -6.95
CA VAL A 61 -6.53 2.08 -7.64
C VAL A 61 -7.76 1.57 -8.37
N SER A 62 -7.61 0.49 -9.10
CA SER A 62 -8.72 -0.07 -9.85
C SER A 62 -9.83 -0.54 -8.94
N GLY A 63 -9.49 -1.19 -7.88
CA GLY A 63 -10.48 -1.69 -6.96
C GLY A 63 -11.25 -0.58 -6.30
N CYS A 64 -10.58 0.51 -6.04
CA CYS A 64 -11.22 1.61 -5.41
C CYS A 64 -12.14 2.35 -6.35
N SER A 65 -11.77 2.44 -7.59
CA SER A 65 -12.58 3.13 -8.54
C SER A 65 -13.80 2.39 -8.83
N GLY A 66 -13.78 1.28 -8.67
CA GLY A 66 -14.79 0.51 -8.67
C GLY A 66 -15.87 0.66 -9.30
N PRO A 67 -16.68 0.29 -9.51
CA PRO A 67 -17.52 0.09 -10.09
C PRO A 67 -18.34 0.39 -10.26
N PRO A 68 -18.60 0.69 -10.56
CA PRO A 68 -19.52 1.13 -10.75
C PRO A 68 -20.49 0.44 -10.83
#